data_aec4f4d09194d96462621fe6ce8ac725
#
_entry.id   aec4f4d09194d96462621fe6ce8ac725
#
_cell.length_a   1.000
_cell.length_b   1.000
_cell.length_c   1.000
_cell.angle_alpha   90.00
_cell.angle_beta   90.00
_cell.angle_gamma   90.00
#
_symmetry.space_group_name_H-M   'P 1'
#
loop_
_entity.id
_entity.type
_entity.pdbx_description
1 polymer ?
#
loop_
_entity_poly.entity_id
_entity_poly.type
_entity_poly.pdbx_seq_one_letter_code
_entity_poly.pdbx_strand_id
1 'polypeptide(L)'
;MKKSIILFALVGLVAVSFAQKKKTTTSATINFDATTSKDALPKAENKTVVAALNTKTGDVAFEAIIKNFSFTNPKIQEHFNGASWMDSDKFPKATFKGKITNLAAVNFKTDGSYSATVTGDLIMHGVTKPVTTNAIIVVKGKAVTTTSDFKVALADYGVNGPAIGAGKVATEPKISVVAEFK
;
A
#
# COMPACT_ATOMS: atom_id res chain seq x y z
N MET A 1 12.46 -16.96 -71.64
CA MET A 1 12.13 -17.59 -70.35
C MET A 1 12.81 -16.78 -69.26
N LYS A 2 12.04 -15.85 -68.61
CA LYS A 2 12.56 -14.94 -67.55
C LYS A 2 12.27 -15.59 -66.20
N LYS A 3 13.34 -15.96 -65.44
CA LYS A 3 13.23 -16.47 -64.10
C LYS A 3 13.19 -15.29 -63.12
N SER A 4 12.01 -15.04 -62.52
CA SER A 4 11.85 -14.09 -61.41
C SER A 4 12.30 -14.74 -60.14
N ILE A 5 13.35 -14.21 -59.50
CA ILE A 5 13.80 -14.59 -58.14
C ILE A 5 13.03 -13.68 -57.17
N ILE A 6 12.10 -14.27 -56.44
CA ILE A 6 11.41 -13.60 -55.34
C ILE A 6 12.28 -13.68 -54.10
N LEU A 7 12.90 -12.56 -53.73
CA LEU A 7 13.65 -12.39 -52.52
C LEU A 7 12.68 -12.21 -51.35
N PHE A 8 12.48 -13.26 -50.52
CA PHE A 8 11.70 -13.19 -49.29
C PHE A 8 12.54 -12.46 -48.22
N ALA A 9 12.27 -11.18 -48.04
CA ALA A 9 12.85 -10.44 -46.93
C ALA A 9 12.19 -10.89 -45.63
N LEU A 10 12.91 -11.69 -44.85
CA LEU A 10 12.52 -12.13 -43.50
C LEU A 10 12.67 -10.91 -42.57
N VAL A 11 11.56 -10.16 -42.40
CA VAL A 11 11.49 -9.11 -41.38
C VAL A 11 11.39 -9.79 -40.03
N GLY A 12 12.53 -9.95 -39.38
CA GLY A 12 12.60 -10.40 -37.99
C GLY A 12 11.88 -9.40 -37.08
N LEU A 13 10.66 -9.75 -36.67
CA LEU A 13 9.96 -9.05 -35.60
C LEU A 13 10.76 -9.26 -34.31
N VAL A 14 11.64 -8.32 -33.98
CA VAL A 14 12.21 -8.23 -32.64
C VAL A 14 11.07 -7.80 -31.72
N ALA A 15 10.38 -8.78 -31.17
CA ALA A 15 9.46 -8.55 -30.05
C ALA A 15 10.32 -8.05 -28.88
N VAL A 16 10.45 -6.73 -28.74
CA VAL A 16 11.01 -6.11 -27.55
C VAL A 16 10.03 -6.45 -26.41
N SER A 17 10.31 -7.53 -25.71
CA SER A 17 9.62 -7.87 -24.47
C SER A 17 9.88 -6.72 -23.51
N PHE A 18 8.93 -5.80 -23.42
CA PHE A 18 8.85 -4.85 -22.31
C PHE A 18 8.59 -5.69 -21.06
N ALA A 19 9.66 -6.24 -20.48
CA ALA A 19 9.59 -6.94 -19.21
C ALA A 19 8.80 -6.04 -18.26
N GLN A 20 7.65 -6.52 -17.79
CA GLN A 20 6.75 -5.76 -16.94
C GLN A 20 7.51 -5.39 -15.66
N LYS A 21 7.96 -4.15 -15.61
CA LYS A 21 8.63 -3.56 -14.44
C LYS A 21 7.61 -3.21 -13.35
N LYS A 22 6.33 -3.32 -13.67
CA LYS A 22 5.21 -3.07 -12.76
C LYS A 22 4.75 -4.42 -12.18
N LYS A 23 4.81 -4.52 -10.85
CA LYS A 23 4.30 -5.63 -10.07
C LYS A 23 3.05 -5.19 -9.33
N THR A 24 2.07 -6.07 -9.16
CA THR A 24 0.80 -5.76 -8.50
C THR A 24 0.40 -6.87 -7.53
N THR A 25 -0.45 -6.52 -6.58
CA THR A 25 -1.14 -7.47 -5.70
C THR A 25 -2.53 -6.94 -5.38
N THR A 26 -3.46 -7.83 -5.10
CA THR A 26 -4.83 -7.53 -4.64
C THR A 26 -5.10 -8.09 -3.24
N SER A 27 -4.05 -8.58 -2.58
CA SER A 27 -4.08 -9.23 -1.27
C SER A 27 -3.03 -8.68 -0.31
N ALA A 28 -2.62 -7.42 -0.49
CA ALA A 28 -1.81 -6.77 0.52
C ALA A 28 -2.63 -6.60 1.81
N THR A 29 -1.94 -6.65 2.94
CA THR A 29 -2.56 -6.56 4.27
C THR A 29 -2.17 -5.23 4.91
N ILE A 30 -3.16 -4.56 5.49
CA ILE A 30 -2.96 -3.42 6.38
C ILE A 30 -3.53 -3.78 7.74
N ASN A 31 -2.71 -3.70 8.78
CA ASN A 31 -3.14 -3.77 10.17
C ASN A 31 -3.20 -2.35 10.75
N PHE A 32 -4.31 -2.06 11.39
CA PHE A 32 -4.57 -0.85 12.15
C PHE A 32 -4.56 -1.20 13.63
N ASP A 33 -3.69 -0.57 14.43
CA ASP A 33 -3.61 -0.76 15.87
C ASP A 33 -3.70 0.60 16.59
N ALA A 34 -4.86 0.89 17.14
CA ALA A 34 -5.15 2.07 17.93
C ALA A 34 -5.36 1.75 19.42
N THR A 35 -4.80 0.64 19.89
CA THR A 35 -4.91 0.23 21.30
C THR A 35 -4.21 1.20 22.23
N THR A 36 -4.71 1.24 23.46
CA THR A 36 -4.12 2.02 24.56
C THR A 36 -4.02 1.16 25.81
N SER A 37 -3.45 1.70 26.88
CA SER A 37 -3.46 1.04 28.19
C SER A 37 -4.87 0.88 28.78
N LYS A 38 -5.86 1.64 28.26
CA LYS A 38 -7.26 1.60 28.73
C LYS A 38 -8.15 0.68 27.89
N ASP A 39 -7.76 0.41 26.63
CA ASP A 39 -8.55 -0.41 25.73
C ASP A 39 -7.64 -1.14 24.72
N ALA A 40 -7.76 -2.47 24.67
CA ALA A 40 -7.01 -3.33 23.77
C ALA A 40 -7.80 -3.74 22.51
N LEU A 41 -9.06 -3.28 22.37
CA LEU A 41 -9.96 -3.73 21.31
C LEU A 41 -9.85 -2.97 19.97
N PRO A 42 -9.42 -1.68 19.89
CA PRO A 42 -9.42 -0.95 18.64
C PRO A 42 -8.28 -1.40 17.72
N LYS A 43 -8.38 -2.64 17.22
CA LYS A 43 -7.52 -3.27 16.21
C LYS A 43 -8.34 -3.76 15.05
N ALA A 44 -7.83 -3.58 13.84
CA ALA A 44 -8.46 -4.07 12.62
C ALA A 44 -7.43 -4.55 11.62
N GLU A 45 -7.86 -5.43 10.72
CA GLU A 45 -7.07 -5.93 9.61
C GLU A 45 -7.86 -5.80 8.29
N ASN A 46 -7.17 -5.38 7.22
CA ASN A 46 -7.71 -5.44 5.86
C ASN A 46 -6.75 -6.25 4.97
N LYS A 47 -7.20 -7.40 4.47
CA LYS A 47 -6.43 -8.34 3.60
C LYS A 47 -6.73 -8.19 2.12
N THR A 48 -7.47 -7.16 1.74
CA THR A 48 -7.96 -6.98 0.36
C THR A 48 -7.40 -5.72 -0.30
N VAL A 49 -6.25 -5.26 0.20
CA VAL A 49 -5.62 -4.02 -0.27
C VAL A 49 -5.00 -4.27 -1.63
N VAL A 50 -5.30 -3.39 -2.58
CA VAL A 50 -4.67 -3.39 -3.90
C VAL A 50 -3.40 -2.57 -3.84
N ALA A 51 -2.30 -3.11 -4.38
CA ALA A 51 -1.04 -2.40 -4.42
C ALA A 51 -0.30 -2.60 -5.76
N ALA A 52 0.52 -1.61 -6.12
CA ALA A 52 1.38 -1.63 -7.29
C ALA A 52 2.77 -1.08 -6.95
N LEU A 53 3.79 -1.70 -7.52
CA LEU A 53 5.19 -1.30 -7.41
C LEU A 53 5.82 -1.30 -8.80
N ASN A 54 6.44 -0.18 -9.18
CA ASN A 54 7.29 -0.12 -10.37
C ASN A 54 8.76 -0.26 -9.94
N THR A 55 9.36 -1.41 -10.22
CA THR A 55 10.75 -1.71 -9.81
C THR A 55 11.81 -0.89 -10.56
N LYS A 56 11.44 -0.22 -11.66
CA LYS A 56 12.36 0.66 -12.42
C LYS A 56 12.39 2.08 -11.88
N THR A 57 11.20 2.61 -11.53
CA THR A 57 11.05 4.02 -11.14
C THR A 57 10.95 4.19 -9.62
N GLY A 58 10.68 3.10 -8.89
CA GLY A 58 10.42 3.12 -7.46
C GLY A 58 9.02 3.60 -7.10
N ASP A 59 8.14 3.85 -8.08
CA ASP A 59 6.78 4.31 -7.79
C ASP A 59 5.98 3.22 -7.09
N VAL A 60 5.25 3.59 -6.06
CA VAL A 60 4.38 2.71 -5.27
C VAL A 60 3.00 3.32 -5.13
N ALA A 61 1.97 2.47 -5.15
CA ALA A 61 0.59 2.87 -4.91
C ALA A 61 -0.13 1.80 -4.10
N PHE A 62 -0.99 2.24 -3.17
CA PHE A 62 -1.87 1.38 -2.38
C PHE A 62 -3.27 1.96 -2.37
N GLU A 63 -4.28 1.08 -2.40
CA GLU A 63 -5.68 1.43 -2.23
C GLU A 63 -6.32 0.44 -1.26
N ALA A 64 -6.90 0.96 -0.18
CA ALA A 64 -7.64 0.21 0.83
C ALA A 64 -9.10 0.67 0.89
N ILE A 65 -10.04 -0.24 0.74
CA ILE A 65 -11.46 0.02 0.98
C ILE A 65 -11.68 0.07 2.51
N ILE A 66 -12.25 1.16 3.00
CA ILE A 66 -12.41 1.40 4.45
C ILE A 66 -13.32 0.35 5.09
N LYS A 67 -14.41 -0.01 4.44
CA LYS A 67 -15.36 -1.03 4.95
C LYS A 67 -14.77 -2.43 5.06
N ASN A 68 -13.63 -2.70 4.41
CA ASN A 68 -12.95 -3.99 4.45
C ASN A 68 -12.01 -4.14 5.65
N PHE A 69 -11.86 -3.12 6.50
CA PHE A 69 -11.20 -3.30 7.78
C PHE A 69 -12.09 -4.10 8.72
N SER A 70 -11.62 -5.26 9.17
CA SER A 70 -12.35 -6.18 10.04
C SER A 70 -11.88 -6.02 11.47
N PHE A 71 -12.80 -5.71 12.37
CA PHE A 71 -12.61 -5.67 13.81
C PHE A 71 -13.17 -6.94 14.44
N THR A 72 -12.60 -7.40 15.56
CA THR A 72 -13.14 -8.53 16.32
C THR A 72 -14.47 -8.19 16.99
N ASN A 73 -14.72 -6.90 17.27
CA ASN A 73 -15.98 -6.43 17.87
C ASN A 73 -16.81 -5.71 16.80
N PRO A 74 -17.99 -6.24 16.41
CA PRO A 74 -18.85 -5.65 15.38
C PRO A 74 -19.28 -4.21 15.69
N LYS A 75 -19.46 -3.87 16.99
CA LYS A 75 -19.86 -2.53 17.38
C LYS A 75 -18.74 -1.50 17.18
N ILE A 76 -17.48 -1.90 17.38
CA ILE A 76 -16.32 -1.05 17.06
C ILE A 76 -16.22 -0.86 15.56
N GLN A 77 -16.45 -1.91 14.76
CA GLN A 77 -16.48 -1.81 13.31
C GLN A 77 -17.58 -0.87 12.79
N GLU A 78 -18.78 -0.93 13.37
CA GLU A 78 -19.87 -0.01 13.06
C GLU A 78 -19.45 1.44 13.36
N HIS A 79 -18.92 1.71 14.56
CA HIS A 79 -18.42 3.04 14.92
C HIS A 79 -17.31 3.52 13.98
N PHE A 80 -16.34 2.65 13.66
CA PHE A 80 -15.24 2.96 12.75
C PHE A 80 -15.74 3.40 11.37
N ASN A 81 -16.79 2.75 10.86
CA ASN A 81 -17.38 3.11 9.56
C ASN A 81 -18.32 4.32 9.62
N GLY A 82 -18.76 4.71 10.82
CA GLY A 82 -19.74 5.78 11.02
C GLY A 82 -19.20 7.17 10.69
N ALA A 83 -20.14 8.12 10.50
CA ALA A 83 -19.86 9.49 10.10
C ALA A 83 -19.00 10.29 11.11
N SER A 84 -18.98 9.89 12.38
CA SER A 84 -18.14 10.49 13.43
C SER A 84 -16.69 9.97 13.44
N TRP A 85 -16.37 9.01 12.56
CA TRP A 85 -15.03 8.40 12.45
C TRP A 85 -14.53 8.46 11.01
N MET A 86 -14.56 7.32 10.30
CA MET A 86 -14.04 7.23 8.94
C MET A 86 -15.04 7.67 7.87
N ASP A 87 -16.33 7.82 8.24
CA ASP A 87 -17.40 8.20 7.30
C ASP A 87 -17.29 7.42 5.98
N SER A 88 -17.24 6.07 6.10
CA SER A 88 -16.88 5.21 4.99
C SER A 88 -17.88 5.20 3.83
N ASP A 89 -19.07 5.76 4.01
CA ASP A 89 -20.04 6.00 2.95
C ASP A 89 -19.63 7.19 2.08
N LYS A 90 -19.08 8.23 2.70
CA LYS A 90 -18.61 9.44 2.01
C LYS A 90 -17.15 9.30 1.55
N PHE A 91 -16.31 8.64 2.35
CA PHE A 91 -14.89 8.42 2.08
C PHE A 91 -14.58 6.92 2.03
N PRO A 92 -15.00 6.20 0.97
CA PRO A 92 -14.95 4.74 0.94
C PRO A 92 -13.53 4.16 0.85
N LYS A 93 -12.52 4.99 0.56
CA LYS A 93 -11.16 4.54 0.29
C LYS A 93 -10.12 5.38 1.04
N ALA A 94 -9.04 4.72 1.47
CA ALA A 94 -7.77 5.37 1.72
C ALA A 94 -6.80 4.98 0.61
N THR A 95 -6.00 5.95 0.13
CA THR A 95 -5.04 5.71 -0.95
C THR A 95 -3.68 6.32 -0.59
N PHE A 96 -2.62 5.63 -0.98
CA PHE A 96 -1.26 6.14 -0.89
C PHE A 96 -0.63 6.11 -2.28
N LYS A 97 0.01 7.21 -2.68
CA LYS A 97 0.84 7.28 -3.88
C LYS A 97 2.18 7.89 -3.52
N GLY A 98 3.24 7.16 -3.78
CA GLY A 98 4.58 7.57 -3.36
C GLY A 98 5.68 6.95 -4.19
N LYS A 99 6.89 7.13 -3.69
CA LYS A 99 8.11 6.69 -4.37
C LYS A 99 9.16 6.24 -3.35
N ILE A 100 9.93 5.22 -3.72
CA ILE A 100 11.16 4.84 -3.03
C ILE A 100 12.20 5.91 -3.35
N THR A 101 12.62 6.69 -2.35
CA THR A 101 13.53 7.83 -2.52
C THR A 101 14.99 7.40 -2.62
N ASN A 102 15.36 6.29 -1.98
CA ASN A 102 16.69 5.68 -2.03
C ASN A 102 16.75 4.45 -2.94
N LEU A 103 16.11 4.51 -4.13
CA LEU A 103 15.94 3.38 -5.05
C LEU A 103 17.26 2.69 -5.40
N ALA A 104 18.37 3.43 -5.46
CA ALA A 104 19.69 2.87 -5.74
C ALA A 104 20.17 1.85 -4.68
N ALA A 105 19.62 1.90 -3.47
CA ALA A 105 19.93 0.93 -2.40
C ALA A 105 19.14 -0.39 -2.53
N VAL A 106 18.19 -0.49 -3.48
CA VAL A 106 17.32 -1.65 -3.66
C VAL A 106 17.63 -2.36 -4.98
N ASN A 107 18.10 -3.61 -4.90
CA ASN A 107 18.35 -4.40 -6.09
C ASN A 107 17.23 -5.43 -6.32
N PHE A 108 16.26 -5.10 -7.17
CA PHE A 108 15.14 -6.00 -7.50
C PHE A 108 15.50 -7.21 -8.36
N LYS A 109 16.77 -7.38 -8.74
CA LYS A 109 17.25 -8.52 -9.56
C LYS A 109 18.03 -9.56 -8.76
N THR A 110 18.38 -9.25 -7.53
CA THR A 110 19.19 -10.10 -6.66
C THR A 110 18.43 -10.42 -5.40
N ASP A 111 18.37 -11.69 -5.02
CA ASP A 111 17.74 -12.13 -3.77
C ASP A 111 18.42 -11.43 -2.59
N GLY A 112 17.63 -10.97 -1.65
CA GLY A 112 18.14 -10.25 -0.48
C GLY A 112 17.08 -9.43 0.22
N SER A 113 17.50 -8.78 1.31
CA SER A 113 16.70 -7.85 2.09
C SER A 113 17.30 -6.45 1.99
N TYR A 114 16.47 -5.48 1.63
CA TYR A 114 16.89 -4.11 1.33
C TYR A 114 16.07 -3.12 2.16
N SER A 115 16.75 -2.15 2.77
CA SER A 115 16.09 -1.02 3.44
C SER A 115 15.74 0.04 2.41
N ALA A 116 14.49 0.46 2.42
CA ALA A 116 13.95 1.50 1.55
C ALA A 116 13.34 2.63 2.37
N THR A 117 13.47 3.86 1.89
CA THR A 117 12.70 5.01 2.38
C THR A 117 11.65 5.34 1.33
N VAL A 118 10.39 5.39 1.76
CA VAL A 118 9.24 5.68 0.89
C VAL A 118 8.62 7.00 1.32
N THR A 119 8.45 7.92 0.37
CA THR A 119 7.77 9.20 0.60
C THR A 119 6.62 9.32 -0.40
N GLY A 120 5.48 9.81 0.05
CA GLY A 120 4.32 10.01 -0.81
C GLY A 120 3.16 10.66 -0.06
N ASP A 121 2.03 10.75 -0.73
CA ASP A 121 0.80 11.35 -0.21
C ASP A 121 -0.18 10.26 0.21
N LEU A 122 -0.61 10.32 1.47
CA LEU A 122 -1.71 9.52 2.01
C LEU A 122 -2.99 10.36 1.95
N ILE A 123 -3.99 9.85 1.25
CA ILE A 123 -5.34 10.40 1.22
C ILE A 123 -6.23 9.52 2.08
N MET A 124 -6.77 10.06 3.14
CA MET A 124 -7.67 9.38 4.07
C MET A 124 -8.72 10.38 4.57
N HIS A 125 -9.98 9.95 4.69
CA HIS A 125 -11.08 10.79 5.17
C HIS A 125 -11.19 12.14 4.41
N GLY A 126 -10.89 12.14 3.09
CA GLY A 126 -10.91 13.32 2.23
C GLY A 126 -9.73 14.28 2.39
N VAL A 127 -8.78 14.00 3.28
CA VAL A 127 -7.60 14.85 3.54
C VAL A 127 -6.35 14.19 2.97
N THR A 128 -5.49 14.99 2.34
CA THR A 128 -4.19 14.56 1.82
C THR A 128 -3.07 15.08 2.72
N LYS A 129 -2.19 14.17 3.15
CA LYS A 129 -0.98 14.52 3.92
C LYS A 129 0.23 13.77 3.39
N PRO A 130 1.42 14.40 3.38
CA PRO A 130 2.67 13.72 3.07
C PRO A 130 3.03 12.75 4.18
N VAL A 131 3.48 11.56 3.80
CA VAL A 131 3.98 10.52 4.70
C VAL A 131 5.34 10.06 4.21
N THR A 132 6.31 9.99 5.13
CA THR A 132 7.60 9.34 4.91
C THR A 132 7.76 8.19 5.89
N THR A 133 8.08 7.01 5.38
CA THR A 133 8.27 5.81 6.19
C THR A 133 9.44 4.97 5.69
N ASN A 134 9.98 4.15 6.58
CA ASN A 134 10.94 3.11 6.21
C ASN A 134 10.20 1.83 5.85
N ALA A 135 10.71 1.11 4.88
CA ALA A 135 10.22 -0.19 4.46
C ALA A 135 11.38 -1.18 4.33
N ILE A 136 11.10 -2.45 4.59
CA ILE A 136 11.98 -3.55 4.24
C ILE A 136 11.43 -4.20 2.98
N ILE A 137 12.28 -4.37 1.97
CA ILE A 137 11.96 -5.02 0.71
C ILE A 137 12.76 -6.31 0.63
N VAL A 138 12.06 -7.44 0.61
CA VAL A 138 12.66 -8.76 0.43
C VAL A 138 12.42 -9.21 -1.00
N VAL A 139 13.50 -9.49 -1.70
CA VAL A 139 13.48 -10.06 -3.07
C VAL A 139 13.82 -11.54 -2.98
N LYS A 140 12.97 -12.40 -3.55
CA LYS A 140 13.20 -13.85 -3.66
C LYS A 140 12.71 -14.33 -5.02
N GLY A 141 13.65 -14.57 -5.93
CA GLY A 141 13.36 -14.88 -7.32
C GLY A 141 12.54 -13.77 -7.98
N LYS A 142 11.31 -14.09 -8.39
CA LYS A 142 10.38 -13.10 -8.98
C LYS A 142 9.48 -12.42 -7.96
N ALA A 143 9.39 -12.95 -6.74
CA ALA A 143 8.56 -12.36 -5.69
C ALA A 143 9.27 -11.18 -5.02
N VAL A 144 8.50 -10.15 -4.70
CA VAL A 144 8.97 -8.99 -3.92
C VAL A 144 7.98 -8.79 -2.79
N THR A 145 8.45 -8.95 -1.55
CA THR A 145 7.64 -8.68 -0.36
C THR A 145 8.10 -7.36 0.25
N THR A 146 7.15 -6.49 0.58
CA THR A 146 7.43 -5.24 1.28
C THR A 146 6.73 -5.21 2.62
N THR A 147 7.41 -4.71 3.64
CA THR A 147 6.86 -4.46 4.97
C THR A 147 7.19 -3.05 5.40
N SER A 148 6.25 -2.38 6.04
CA SER A 148 6.44 -1.03 6.58
C SER A 148 5.57 -0.83 7.80
N ASP A 149 6.10 -0.14 8.81
CA ASP A 149 5.40 0.28 10.00
C ASP A 149 5.51 1.80 10.16
N PHE A 150 4.40 2.48 10.39
CA PHE A 150 4.38 3.92 10.65
C PHE A 150 3.17 4.29 11.52
N LYS A 151 3.11 5.54 11.96
CA LYS A 151 1.98 6.08 12.71
C LYS A 151 1.25 7.13 11.89
N VAL A 152 -0.04 7.28 12.15
CA VAL A 152 -0.90 8.28 11.53
C VAL A 152 -1.57 9.09 12.61
N ALA A 153 -1.33 10.40 12.64
CA ALA A 153 -2.06 11.30 13.54
C ALA A 153 -3.50 11.46 13.04
N LEU A 154 -4.47 10.90 13.76
CA LEU A 154 -5.88 10.90 13.34
C LEU A 154 -6.43 12.31 13.18
N ALA A 155 -6.01 13.24 14.05
CA ALA A 155 -6.43 14.64 14.00
C ALA A 155 -6.04 15.34 12.69
N ASP A 156 -4.92 14.96 12.06
CA ASP A 156 -4.47 15.50 10.79
C ASP A 156 -5.44 15.21 9.63
N TYR A 157 -6.26 14.17 9.79
CA TYR A 157 -7.28 13.74 8.83
C TYR A 157 -8.71 14.08 9.29
N GLY A 158 -8.84 14.92 10.33
CA GLY A 158 -10.14 15.34 10.85
C GLY A 158 -10.89 14.23 11.62
N VAL A 159 -10.20 13.15 12.00
CA VAL A 159 -10.82 12.07 12.79
C VAL A 159 -10.64 12.35 14.28
N ASN A 160 -11.74 12.80 14.93
CA ASN A 160 -11.77 13.25 16.33
C ASN A 160 -12.97 12.67 17.05
N GLY A 161 -12.90 11.40 17.42
CA GLY A 161 -14.01 10.75 18.14
C GLY A 161 -13.93 10.87 19.67
N PRO A 162 -15.06 10.80 20.41
CA PRO A 162 -15.08 10.85 21.88
C PRO A 162 -14.19 9.80 22.53
N ALA A 163 -14.02 8.63 21.92
CA ALA A 163 -13.17 7.56 22.42
C ALA A 163 -11.67 7.92 22.42
N ILE A 164 -11.23 8.82 21.50
CA ILE A 164 -9.88 9.38 21.51
C ILE A 164 -9.71 10.29 22.74
N GLY A 165 -10.65 11.22 22.93
CA GLY A 165 -10.64 12.13 24.09
C GLY A 165 -10.69 11.38 25.45
N ALA A 166 -11.37 10.25 25.51
CA ALA A 166 -11.41 9.37 26.67
C ALA A 166 -10.14 8.52 26.86
N GLY A 167 -9.20 8.57 25.91
CA GLY A 167 -7.97 7.79 25.90
C GLY A 167 -8.17 6.28 25.67
N LYS A 168 -9.30 5.89 25.06
CA LYS A 168 -9.59 4.49 24.68
C LYS A 168 -9.07 4.15 23.29
N VAL A 169 -8.81 5.14 22.47
CA VAL A 169 -8.23 4.99 21.13
C VAL A 169 -7.00 5.87 21.06
N ALA A 170 -5.90 5.34 20.53
CA ALA A 170 -4.66 6.09 20.34
C ALA A 170 -4.88 7.25 19.36
N THR A 171 -4.33 8.42 19.69
CA THR A 171 -4.31 9.59 18.79
C THR A 171 -3.47 9.34 17.54
N GLU A 172 -2.47 8.47 17.67
CA GLU A 172 -1.54 8.07 16.62
C GLU A 172 -1.49 6.54 16.51
N PRO A 173 -2.52 5.89 15.89
CA PRO A 173 -2.50 4.47 15.67
C PRO A 173 -1.28 4.03 14.84
N LYS A 174 -0.79 2.84 15.13
CA LYS A 174 0.21 2.15 14.32
C LYS A 174 -0.45 1.52 13.11
N ILE A 175 0.13 1.75 11.94
CA ILE A 175 -0.22 1.13 10.67
C ILE A 175 0.91 0.20 10.27
N SER A 176 0.60 -1.08 10.09
CA SER A 176 1.55 -2.07 9.58
C SER A 176 1.07 -2.56 8.21
N VAL A 177 1.94 -2.46 7.21
CA VAL A 177 1.62 -2.83 5.82
C VAL A 177 2.50 -3.99 5.39
N VAL A 178 1.90 -5.02 4.79
CA VAL A 178 2.59 -6.14 4.16
C VAL A 178 2.03 -6.32 2.75
N ALA A 179 2.89 -6.33 1.74
CA ALA A 179 2.47 -6.58 0.36
C ALA A 179 3.43 -7.55 -0.32
N GLU A 180 2.90 -8.62 -0.89
CA GLU A 180 3.63 -9.56 -1.75
C GLU A 180 3.25 -9.30 -3.20
N PHE A 181 4.24 -8.90 -4.00
CA PHE A 181 4.10 -8.61 -5.42
C PHE A 181 4.67 -9.77 -6.25
N LYS A 182 3.93 -10.17 -7.26
CA LYS A 182 4.31 -11.27 -8.18
C LYS A 182 4.47 -10.78 -9.61
#